data_7f0336f3c5589a1afb388caf7d3f8645
#
_entry.id   7f0336f3c5589a1afb388caf7d3f8645
#
_cell.length_a   1.000
_cell.length_b   1.000
_cell.length_c   1.000
_cell.angle_alpha   90.00
_cell.angle_beta   90.00
_cell.angle_gamma   90.00
#
_symmetry.space_group_name_H-M   'P 1'
#
loop_
_entity.id
_entity.type
_entity.pdbx_description
1 polymer ?
#
loop_
_entity_poly.entity_id
_entity_poly.type
_entity_poly.pdbx_seq_one_letter_code
_entity_poly.pdbx_strand_id
1 'polypeptide(L)'
;QDITKKYRYVATLDTRTSSICRALDGREFEYGKGPTPPQHFNCRSTTVPVIDYDELGFTPPPPAKRASAGGQVPADQTYGQWLAKQDLETKAKALGANKVPYFNRLADKYGPTDAIAKLVRDDGSELTLDQLRARYGPA
;
A
#
# COMPACT_ATOMS: atom_id res chain seq x y z
N GLN A 1 -19.40 9.97 21.52
CA GLN A 1 -19.65 8.80 20.69
C GLN A 1 -18.90 8.91 19.36
N ASP A 2 -18.24 7.84 18.99
CA ASP A 2 -17.39 7.83 17.80
C ASP A 2 -18.25 7.69 16.54
N ILE A 3 -18.06 8.60 15.61
CA ILE A 3 -18.69 8.51 14.29
C ILE A 3 -17.96 7.48 13.43
N THR A 4 -16.65 7.34 13.64
CA THR A 4 -15.83 6.40 12.89
C THR A 4 -15.30 5.31 13.80
N LYS A 5 -15.37 4.07 13.34
CA LYS A 5 -14.87 2.92 14.09
C LYS A 5 -13.55 2.41 13.53
N LYS A 6 -13.22 2.80 12.31
CA LYS A 6 -12.05 2.32 11.59
C LYS A 6 -11.28 3.48 10.97
N TYR A 7 -10.02 3.23 10.69
CA TYR A 7 -9.17 4.14 9.92
C TYR A 7 -8.51 3.37 8.78
N ARG A 8 -8.15 4.10 7.73
CA ARG A 8 -7.38 3.57 6.60
C ARG A 8 -5.96 4.10 6.69
N TYR A 9 -4.99 3.22 6.51
CA TYR A 9 -3.58 3.58 6.45
C TYR A 9 -3.27 4.14 5.06
N VAL A 10 -2.63 5.32 5.00
CA VAL A 10 -2.33 6.00 3.74
C VAL A 10 -0.84 6.28 3.69
N ALA A 11 -0.13 5.58 2.80
CA ALA A 11 1.29 5.80 2.55
C ALA A 11 1.49 6.83 1.45
N THR A 12 2.71 7.34 1.33
CA THR A 12 3.08 8.23 0.23
C THR A 12 3.30 7.42 -1.05
N LEU A 13 2.71 7.84 -2.15
CA LEU A 13 2.82 7.15 -3.45
C LEU A 13 4.07 7.62 -4.20
N ASP A 14 5.23 7.11 -3.81
CA ASP A 14 6.49 7.37 -4.49
C ASP A 14 7.46 6.21 -4.28
N THR A 15 8.66 6.33 -4.86
CA THR A 15 9.66 5.25 -4.80
C THR A 15 10.41 5.18 -3.47
N ARG A 16 10.21 6.15 -2.57
CA ARG A 16 10.93 6.24 -1.31
C ARG A 16 10.14 5.70 -0.12
N THR A 17 8.90 5.30 -0.34
CA THR A 17 8.05 4.74 0.70
C THR A 17 8.57 3.37 1.12
N SER A 18 8.69 3.14 2.43
CA SER A 18 9.23 1.89 2.98
C SER A 18 8.32 0.69 2.70
N SER A 19 8.89 -0.51 2.81
CA SER A 19 8.15 -1.76 2.60
C SER A 19 7.01 -1.91 3.58
N ILE A 20 7.19 -1.52 4.85
CA ILE A 20 6.12 -1.55 5.86
C ILE A 20 4.94 -0.70 5.41
N CYS A 21 5.20 0.54 5.02
CA CYS A 21 4.14 1.47 4.63
C CYS A 21 3.48 1.07 3.33
N ARG A 22 4.24 0.54 2.36
CA ARG A 22 3.68 0.04 1.10
C ARG A 22 2.68 -1.09 1.34
N ALA A 23 3.01 -2.01 2.25
CA ALA A 23 2.16 -3.16 2.56
C ALA A 23 0.91 -2.77 3.35
N LEU A 24 0.99 -1.71 4.17
CA LEU A 24 -0.14 -1.23 4.96
C LEU A 24 -1.07 -0.32 4.17
N ASP A 25 -0.59 0.29 3.08
CA ASP A 25 -1.37 1.28 2.33
C ASP A 25 -2.71 0.72 1.87
N GLY A 26 -3.76 1.47 2.12
CA GLY A 26 -5.12 1.10 1.75
C GLY A 26 -5.81 0.14 2.70
N ARG A 27 -5.11 -0.40 3.68
CA ARG A 27 -5.72 -1.32 4.65
C ARG A 27 -6.48 -0.56 5.72
N GLU A 28 -7.56 -1.15 6.18
CA GLU A 28 -8.43 -0.58 7.21
C GLU A 28 -8.31 -1.35 8.51
N PHE A 29 -8.31 -0.62 9.61
CA PHE A 29 -8.16 -1.19 10.95
C PHE A 29 -9.13 -0.51 11.91
N GLU A 30 -9.54 -1.22 12.96
CA GLU A 30 -10.28 -0.62 14.05
C GLU A 30 -9.34 0.25 14.91
N TYR A 31 -9.85 1.37 15.37
CA TYR A 31 -9.07 2.25 16.26
C TYR A 31 -8.60 1.49 17.50
N GLY A 32 -7.34 1.69 17.84
CA GLY A 32 -6.71 1.04 18.99
C GLY A 32 -6.24 -0.39 18.75
N LYS A 33 -6.47 -0.96 17.56
CA LYS A 33 -6.13 -2.35 17.27
C LYS A 33 -5.15 -2.56 16.13
N GLY A 34 -4.97 -1.56 15.28
CA GLY A 34 -4.08 -1.68 14.14
C GLY A 34 -2.86 -0.78 14.25
N PRO A 35 -1.92 -0.92 13.29
CA PRO A 35 -0.73 -0.07 13.28
C PRO A 35 -1.08 1.38 12.94
N THR A 36 -0.31 2.31 13.50
CA THR A 36 -0.43 3.73 13.21
C THR A 36 0.95 4.31 12.87
N PRO A 37 1.01 5.35 11.99
CA PRO A 37 2.27 6.05 11.78
C PRO A 37 2.72 6.80 13.03
N PRO A 38 4.03 7.00 13.23
CA PRO A 38 5.10 6.53 12.34
C PRO A 38 5.47 5.08 12.65
N GLN A 39 5.80 4.32 11.60
CA GLN A 39 6.29 2.95 11.74
C GLN A 39 7.82 2.88 11.82
N HIS A 40 8.48 3.95 11.46
CA HIS A 40 9.94 4.05 11.45
C HIS A 40 10.33 5.52 11.42
N PHE A 41 11.64 5.80 11.56
CA PHE A 41 12.17 7.16 11.43
C PHE A 41 11.87 7.71 10.03
N ASN A 42 11.40 8.94 9.93
CA ASN A 42 11.01 9.60 8.67
C ASN A 42 9.82 8.95 7.96
N CYS A 43 8.95 8.26 8.69
CA CYS A 43 7.70 7.74 8.12
C CYS A 43 6.82 8.90 7.65
N ARG A 44 6.37 8.84 6.38
CA ARG A 44 5.55 9.88 5.75
C ARG A 44 4.09 9.46 5.57
N SER A 45 3.70 8.38 6.22
CA SER A 45 2.33 7.87 6.14
C SER A 45 1.42 8.59 7.12
N THR A 46 0.13 8.49 6.88
CA THR A 46 -0.90 9.03 7.76
C THR A 46 -2.09 8.08 7.81
N THR A 47 -3.13 8.46 8.54
CA THR A 47 -4.38 7.70 8.57
C THR A 47 -5.53 8.62 8.22
N VAL A 48 -6.58 8.04 7.64
CA VAL A 48 -7.83 8.76 7.39
C VAL A 48 -9.00 7.96 7.98
N PRO A 49 -10.00 8.64 8.56
CA PRO A 49 -11.15 7.93 9.11
C PRO A 49 -11.97 7.28 8.00
N VAL A 50 -12.52 6.10 8.28
CA VAL A 50 -13.46 5.42 7.40
C VAL A 50 -14.86 5.68 7.96
N ILE A 51 -15.69 6.38 7.20
CA ILE A 51 -17.02 6.81 7.62
C ILE A 51 -18.07 5.96 6.90
N ASP A 52 -18.95 5.34 7.67
CA ASP A 52 -20.09 4.62 7.12
C ASP A 52 -21.24 5.62 6.91
N TYR A 53 -21.33 6.15 5.71
CA TYR A 53 -22.34 7.15 5.36
C TYR A 53 -23.76 6.57 5.39
N ASP A 54 -23.91 5.29 5.03
CA ASP A 54 -25.21 4.62 5.06
C ASP A 54 -25.74 4.48 6.49
N GLU A 55 -24.86 4.11 7.43
CA GLU A 55 -25.22 3.98 8.84
C GLU A 55 -25.64 5.35 9.42
N LEU A 56 -24.99 6.43 8.97
CA LEU A 56 -25.28 7.78 9.43
C LEU A 56 -26.44 8.43 8.68
N GLY A 57 -26.92 7.82 7.59
CA GLY A 57 -28.01 8.36 6.81
C GLY A 57 -27.61 9.50 5.88
N PHE A 58 -26.31 9.63 5.57
CA PHE A 58 -25.79 10.66 4.67
C PHE A 58 -25.43 10.08 3.31
N THR A 59 -25.50 10.94 2.29
CA THR A 59 -24.99 10.61 0.96
C THR A 59 -23.47 10.73 0.98
N PRO A 60 -22.71 9.73 0.48
CA PRO A 60 -21.25 9.84 0.43
C PRO A 60 -20.82 11.02 -0.46
N PRO A 61 -19.74 11.71 -0.09
CA PRO A 61 -19.19 12.75 -0.96
C PRO A 61 -18.61 12.15 -2.24
N PRO A 62 -18.41 12.97 -3.30
CA PRO A 62 -17.74 12.48 -4.50
C PRO A 62 -16.37 11.92 -4.15
N PRO A 63 -15.86 10.92 -4.93
CA PRO A 63 -14.53 10.37 -4.67
C PRO A 63 -13.47 11.46 -4.65
N ALA A 64 -12.65 11.47 -3.61
CA ALA A 64 -11.52 12.39 -3.47
C ALA A 64 -10.33 11.88 -4.28
N LYS A 65 -9.28 12.68 -4.36
CA LYS A 65 -8.02 12.30 -4.99
C LYS A 65 -6.90 12.33 -3.96
N ARG A 66 -5.85 11.55 -4.21
CA ARG A 66 -4.64 11.58 -3.40
C ARG A 66 -3.44 11.93 -4.28
N ALA A 67 -2.41 12.50 -3.66
CA ALA A 67 -1.19 12.89 -4.37
C ALA A 67 -0.30 11.67 -4.62
N SER A 68 0.42 11.70 -5.74
CA SER A 68 1.47 10.72 -6.04
C SER A 68 2.64 11.45 -6.69
N ALA A 69 3.73 10.73 -6.89
CA ALA A 69 4.91 11.28 -7.57
C ALA A 69 4.60 11.76 -8.99
N GLY A 70 3.62 11.16 -9.65
CA GLY A 70 3.23 11.55 -11.01
C GLY A 70 2.01 12.45 -11.10
N GLY A 71 1.47 12.93 -9.97
CA GLY A 71 0.29 13.79 -9.94
C GLY A 71 -0.84 13.18 -9.10
N GLN A 72 -2.04 13.74 -9.24
CA GLN A 72 -3.19 13.26 -8.47
C GLN A 72 -3.75 11.97 -9.07
N VAL A 73 -4.15 11.05 -8.18
CA VAL A 73 -4.76 9.77 -8.55
C VAL A 73 -6.03 9.56 -7.69
N PRO A 74 -6.91 8.61 -8.05
CA PRO A 74 -8.08 8.33 -7.22
C PRO A 74 -7.69 7.99 -5.78
N ALA A 75 -8.48 8.46 -4.83
CA ALA A 75 -8.16 8.29 -3.40
C ALA A 75 -8.13 6.82 -2.97
N ASP A 76 -8.86 5.95 -3.64
CA ASP A 76 -8.90 4.52 -3.34
C ASP A 76 -7.80 3.72 -4.04
N GLN A 77 -6.96 4.37 -4.85
CA GLN A 77 -5.82 3.69 -5.49
C GLN A 77 -4.77 3.36 -4.43
N THR A 78 -4.43 2.08 -4.30
CA THR A 78 -3.40 1.62 -3.35
C THR A 78 -2.01 1.84 -3.91
N TYR A 79 -0.98 1.70 -3.04
CA TYR A 79 0.41 1.77 -3.48
C TYR A 79 0.71 0.75 -4.58
N GLY A 80 0.24 -0.50 -4.40
CA GLY A 80 0.45 -1.55 -5.40
C GLY A 80 -0.17 -1.20 -6.75
N GLN A 81 -1.40 -0.68 -6.74
CA GLN A 81 -2.07 -0.25 -7.96
C GLN A 81 -1.35 0.91 -8.65
N TRP A 82 -0.86 1.88 -7.85
CA TRP A 82 -0.07 2.98 -8.39
C TRP A 82 1.23 2.46 -9.01
N LEU A 83 1.95 1.59 -8.30
CA LEU A 83 3.24 1.07 -8.77
C LEU A 83 3.07 0.24 -10.04
N ALA A 84 2.00 -0.55 -10.14
CA ALA A 84 1.74 -1.38 -11.32
C ALA A 84 1.60 -0.57 -12.61
N LYS A 85 1.19 0.69 -12.49
CA LYS A 85 1.03 1.59 -13.64
C LYS A 85 2.31 2.33 -14.02
N GLN A 86 3.37 2.17 -13.24
CA GLN A 86 4.64 2.85 -13.49
C GLN A 86 5.49 2.08 -14.49
N ASP A 87 6.49 2.76 -15.04
CA ASP A 87 7.43 2.12 -15.94
C ASP A 87 8.43 1.25 -15.17
N LEU A 88 9.24 0.50 -15.93
CA LEU A 88 10.23 -0.40 -15.34
C LEU A 88 11.24 0.35 -14.45
N GLU A 89 11.67 1.52 -14.89
CA GLU A 89 12.65 2.33 -14.13
C GLU A 89 12.09 2.74 -12.77
N THR A 90 10.85 3.22 -12.73
CA THR A 90 10.19 3.62 -11.47
C THR A 90 9.98 2.41 -10.56
N LYS A 91 9.52 1.28 -11.11
CA LYS A 91 9.38 0.04 -10.34
C LYS A 91 10.72 -0.41 -9.76
N ALA A 92 11.79 -0.31 -10.53
CA ALA A 92 13.13 -0.69 -10.08
C ALA A 92 13.64 0.23 -8.96
N LYS A 93 13.33 1.51 -9.02
CA LYS A 93 13.69 2.45 -7.93
C LYS A 93 12.95 2.13 -6.64
N ALA A 94 11.70 1.70 -6.74
CA ALA A 94 10.88 1.38 -5.56
C ALA A 94 11.26 0.03 -4.94
N LEU A 95 11.45 -1.00 -5.76
CA LEU A 95 11.58 -2.39 -5.30
C LEU A 95 12.98 -2.96 -5.48
N GLY A 96 13.80 -2.38 -6.35
CA GLY A 96 15.03 -2.99 -6.82
C GLY A 96 14.78 -3.77 -8.11
N ALA A 97 15.70 -3.68 -9.07
CA ALA A 97 15.52 -4.26 -10.40
C ALA A 97 15.23 -5.76 -10.36
N ASN A 98 15.85 -6.49 -9.42
CA ASN A 98 15.72 -7.94 -9.33
C ASN A 98 14.37 -8.40 -8.74
N LYS A 99 13.66 -7.51 -8.05
CA LYS A 99 12.34 -7.82 -7.46
C LYS A 99 11.17 -7.45 -8.37
N VAL A 100 11.41 -6.63 -9.40
CA VAL A 100 10.35 -6.22 -10.32
C VAL A 100 9.67 -7.41 -11.01
N PRO A 101 10.40 -8.43 -11.50
CA PRO A 101 9.75 -9.60 -12.10
C PRO A 101 8.82 -10.33 -11.12
N TYR A 102 9.21 -10.41 -9.85
CA TYR A 102 8.35 -11.01 -8.81
C TYR A 102 7.09 -10.19 -8.59
N PHE A 103 7.21 -8.88 -8.52
CA PHE A 103 6.05 -8.01 -8.38
C PHE A 103 5.10 -8.16 -9.56
N ASN A 104 5.63 -8.13 -10.79
CA ASN A 104 4.80 -8.25 -12.00
C ASN A 104 4.07 -9.59 -12.03
N ARG A 105 4.76 -10.68 -11.72
CA ARG A 105 4.19 -12.02 -11.72
C ARG A 105 3.10 -12.16 -10.64
N LEU A 106 3.36 -11.67 -9.43
CA LEU A 106 2.39 -11.73 -8.34
C LEU A 106 1.21 -10.81 -8.60
N ALA A 107 1.43 -9.66 -9.22
CA ALA A 107 0.36 -8.74 -9.58
C ALA A 107 -0.59 -9.35 -10.62
N ASP A 108 -0.04 -10.09 -11.60
CA ASP A 108 -0.86 -10.78 -12.59
C ASP A 108 -1.69 -11.90 -11.97
N LYS A 109 -1.15 -12.56 -10.95
CA LYS A 109 -1.81 -13.72 -10.35
C LYS A 109 -2.79 -13.32 -9.23
N TYR A 110 -2.42 -12.35 -8.38
CA TYR A 110 -3.18 -12.01 -7.17
C TYR A 110 -3.69 -10.57 -7.16
N GLY A 111 -3.23 -9.73 -8.08
CA GLY A 111 -3.52 -8.31 -8.09
C GLY A 111 -2.38 -7.48 -7.49
N PRO A 112 -2.28 -6.20 -7.90
CA PRO A 112 -1.14 -5.35 -7.48
C PRO A 112 -1.06 -5.11 -5.97
N THR A 113 -2.20 -4.93 -5.30
CA THR A 113 -2.23 -4.69 -3.86
C THR A 113 -1.69 -5.89 -3.10
N ASP A 114 -2.16 -7.09 -3.45
CA ASP A 114 -1.70 -8.32 -2.82
C ASP A 114 -0.25 -8.63 -3.16
N ALA A 115 0.21 -8.26 -4.37
CA ALA A 115 1.60 -8.45 -4.76
C ALA A 115 2.55 -7.68 -3.84
N ILE A 116 2.22 -6.45 -3.48
CA ILE A 116 3.03 -5.66 -2.54
C ILE A 116 3.10 -6.36 -1.18
N ALA A 117 1.96 -6.85 -0.69
CA ALA A 117 1.93 -7.53 0.61
C ALA A 117 2.74 -8.83 0.61
N LYS A 118 2.82 -9.51 -0.53
CA LYS A 118 3.54 -10.78 -0.66
C LYS A 118 5.05 -10.62 -0.79
N LEU A 119 5.54 -9.41 -0.98
CA LEU A 119 6.97 -9.11 -1.04
C LEU A 119 7.58 -8.79 0.33
N VAL A 120 6.77 -8.79 1.38
CA VAL A 120 7.23 -8.46 2.73
C VAL A 120 6.93 -9.59 3.71
N ARG A 121 7.68 -9.60 4.83
CA ARG A 121 7.44 -10.50 5.96
C ARG A 121 6.27 -9.99 6.80
N ASP A 122 5.87 -10.78 7.79
CA ASP A 122 4.80 -10.41 8.71
C ASP A 122 5.08 -9.12 9.47
N ASP A 123 6.35 -8.81 9.73
CA ASP A 123 6.76 -7.57 10.40
C ASP A 123 6.87 -6.36 9.46
N GLY A 124 6.60 -6.56 8.17
CA GLY A 124 6.64 -5.49 7.17
C GLY A 124 8.00 -5.27 6.52
N SER A 125 9.05 -5.99 6.95
CA SER A 125 10.36 -5.90 6.29
C SER A 125 10.34 -6.65 4.96
N GLU A 126 11.21 -6.24 4.03
CA GLU A 126 11.25 -6.85 2.71
C GLU A 126 11.83 -8.26 2.75
N LEU A 127 11.23 -9.16 1.96
CA LEU A 127 11.81 -10.47 1.69
C LEU A 127 13.05 -10.28 0.80
N THR A 128 14.10 -11.08 1.08
CA THR A 128 15.28 -11.12 0.22
C THR A 128 14.98 -11.88 -1.06
N LEU A 129 15.86 -11.73 -2.06
CA LEU A 129 15.71 -12.50 -3.32
C LEU A 129 15.75 -13.99 -3.08
N ASP A 130 16.62 -14.46 -2.18
CA ASP A 130 16.69 -15.88 -1.84
C ASP A 130 15.40 -16.39 -1.22
N GLN A 131 14.78 -15.60 -0.35
CA GLN A 131 13.49 -15.92 0.25
C GLN A 131 12.37 -15.93 -0.78
N LEU A 132 12.40 -15.00 -1.73
CA LEU A 132 11.41 -14.96 -2.82
C LEU A 132 11.56 -16.17 -3.73
N ARG A 133 12.79 -16.58 -4.05
CA ARG A 133 13.03 -17.78 -4.85
C ARG A 133 12.55 -19.04 -4.13
N ALA A 134 12.80 -19.13 -2.83
CA ALA A 134 12.36 -20.27 -2.04
C ALA A 134 10.83 -20.36 -1.95
N ARG A 135 10.15 -19.21 -1.91
CA ARG A 135 8.70 -19.14 -1.73
C ARG A 135 7.94 -19.25 -3.04
N TYR A 136 8.43 -18.60 -4.11
CA TYR A 136 7.72 -18.47 -5.38
C TYR A 136 8.46 -19.05 -6.58
N GLY A 137 9.68 -19.55 -6.39
CA GLY A 137 10.50 -20.06 -7.46
C GLY A 137 11.25 -18.95 -8.21
N PRO A 138 12.01 -19.32 -9.28
CA PRO A 138 12.72 -18.32 -10.08
C PRO A 138 11.76 -17.33 -10.74
N ALA A 139 12.21 -16.10 -10.84
CA ALA A 139 11.42 -15.04 -11.49
C ALA A 139 11.32 -15.27 -13.01
#